data_2cd3e11f6a84293c5465b11a6f544541
#
_entry.id   2cd3e11f6a84293c5465b11a6f544541
#
_cell.length_a   1.000
_cell.length_b   1.000
_cell.length_c   1.000
_cell.angle_alpha   90.00
_cell.angle_beta   90.00
_cell.angle_gamma   90.00
#
_symmetry.space_group_name_H-M   'P 1'
#
loop_
_entity.id
_entity.type
_entity.pdbx_description
1 polymer ?
#
loop_
_entity_poly.entity_id
_entity_poly.type
_entity_poly.pdbx_seq_one_letter_code
_entity_poly.pdbx_strand_id
1 'polypeptide(L)'
;RFGCGPSKVRPDQLQALFTPLLMGTSHRAAPVRHVVASFKDGLRSLLSVPEGYEIVLGNGGASAFWDVACACLMDSRAAFGSWGAFGAKFALEAERAPHLCTPLIDEAEAGSLVTLTPRDAAEGVDVYAYPHNETSTGVASPVYRVDAPGALTLVDGTSIAGAAPVDLTGVDAYYFSLQKALGSDGGLWVAVLS
;
A
#
# COMPACT_ATOMS: atom_id res chain seq x y z
N ARG A 1 15.20 19.18 -1.95
CA ARG A 1 15.06 17.95 -2.77
C ARG A 1 13.62 17.85 -3.23
N PHE A 2 13.41 17.53 -4.51
CA PHE A 2 12.08 17.50 -5.13
C PHE A 2 11.67 16.08 -5.57
N GLY A 3 12.38 15.03 -5.11
CA GLY A 3 12.01 13.64 -5.35
C GLY A 3 10.93 13.17 -4.38
N CYS A 4 10.16 12.17 -4.77
CA CYS A 4 9.11 11.58 -3.93
C CYS A 4 9.63 10.88 -2.67
N GLY A 5 10.92 10.59 -2.61
CA GLY A 5 11.56 9.94 -1.47
C GLY A 5 12.80 9.12 -1.84
N PRO A 6 13.55 8.68 -0.83
CA PRO A 6 13.33 8.88 0.60
C PRO A 6 13.27 10.36 0.99
N SER A 7 12.30 10.71 1.82
CA SER A 7 12.11 12.07 2.29
C SER A 7 13.10 12.42 3.40
N LYS A 8 13.24 13.72 3.68
CA LYS A 8 14.09 14.17 4.78
C LYS A 8 13.45 13.79 6.12
N VAL A 9 14.17 12.99 6.90
CA VAL A 9 13.80 12.72 8.30
C VAL A 9 13.99 14.02 9.11
N ARG A 10 12.98 14.39 9.90
CA ARG A 10 13.01 15.61 10.71
C ARG A 10 13.86 15.39 11.97
N PRO A 11 14.50 16.47 12.51
CA PRO A 11 15.28 16.38 13.76
C PRO A 11 14.49 15.76 14.92
N ASP A 12 13.22 16.11 15.08
CA ASP A 12 12.36 15.60 16.16
C ASP A 12 12.17 14.08 16.07
N GLN A 13 12.07 13.54 14.85
CA GLN A 13 11.99 12.08 14.61
C GLN A 13 13.29 11.40 15.01
N LEU A 14 14.45 12.01 14.69
CA LEU A 14 15.75 11.50 15.12
C LEU A 14 15.90 11.55 16.64
N GLN A 15 15.45 12.63 17.27
CA GLN A 15 15.52 12.80 18.73
C GLN A 15 14.68 11.72 19.46
N ALA A 16 13.56 11.31 18.90
CA ALA A 16 12.73 10.23 19.46
C ALA A 16 13.48 8.89 19.58
N LEU A 17 14.48 8.64 18.71
CA LEU A 17 15.33 7.44 18.79
C LEU A 17 16.26 7.41 20.01
N PHE A 18 16.57 8.58 20.58
CA PHE A 18 17.41 8.69 21.80
C PHE A 18 16.62 8.48 23.10
N THR A 19 15.35 8.09 23.02
CA THR A 19 14.57 7.74 24.21
C THR A 19 14.99 6.34 24.64
N PRO A 20 15.78 6.20 25.75
CA PRO A 20 16.43 4.92 26.05
C PRO A 20 15.48 3.82 26.49
N LEU A 21 14.23 4.15 26.75
CA LEU A 21 13.22 3.23 27.34
C LEU A 21 12.70 2.15 26.39
N LEU A 22 12.94 2.26 25.08
CA LEU A 22 12.41 1.31 24.09
C LEU A 22 13.47 0.36 23.53
N MET A 23 14.74 0.78 23.53
CA MET A 23 15.85 -0.02 23.02
C MET A 23 16.05 -1.28 23.87
N GLY A 24 16.03 -2.44 23.22
CA GLY A 24 16.15 -3.73 23.91
C GLY A 24 14.89 -4.18 24.66
N THR A 25 13.81 -3.43 24.59
CA THR A 25 12.54 -3.77 25.25
C THR A 25 11.73 -4.73 24.38
N SER A 26 11.14 -5.76 25.01
CA SER A 26 10.30 -6.73 24.32
C SER A 26 9.11 -6.05 23.62
N HIS A 27 8.81 -6.48 22.40
CA HIS A 27 7.61 -6.04 21.66
C HIS A 27 6.29 -6.31 22.41
N ARG A 28 6.27 -7.23 23.37
CA ARG A 28 5.12 -7.53 24.23
C ARG A 28 5.00 -6.60 25.44
N ALA A 29 6.04 -5.82 25.74
CA ALA A 29 6.03 -4.91 26.88
C ALA A 29 5.11 -3.71 26.63
N ALA A 30 4.47 -3.24 27.69
CA ALA A 30 3.51 -2.15 27.62
C ALA A 30 4.04 -0.87 26.92
N PRO A 31 5.26 -0.40 27.15
CA PRO A 31 5.79 0.78 26.47
C PRO A 31 5.85 0.63 24.94
N VAL A 32 6.29 -0.53 24.43
CA VAL A 32 6.37 -0.80 22.98
C VAL A 32 4.97 -0.91 22.37
N ARG A 33 4.07 -1.63 23.05
CA ARG A 33 2.66 -1.73 22.62
C ARG A 33 1.99 -0.37 22.56
N HIS A 34 2.29 0.53 23.51
CA HIS A 34 1.75 1.89 23.53
C HIS A 34 2.23 2.69 22.31
N VAL A 35 3.51 2.59 21.95
CA VAL A 35 4.04 3.28 20.74
C VAL A 35 3.36 2.78 19.48
N VAL A 36 3.19 1.46 19.35
CA VAL A 36 2.49 0.87 18.19
C VAL A 36 1.02 1.32 18.14
N ALA A 37 0.33 1.34 19.28
CA ALA A 37 -1.05 1.82 19.36
C ALA A 37 -1.14 3.29 18.94
N SER A 38 -0.33 4.17 19.52
CA SER A 38 -0.31 5.60 19.20
C SER A 38 0.02 5.87 17.72
N PHE A 39 0.90 5.06 17.13
CA PHE A 39 1.21 5.14 15.71
C PHE A 39 0.00 4.77 14.84
N LYS A 40 -0.68 3.67 15.15
CA LYS A 40 -1.90 3.25 14.47
C LYS A 40 -3.02 4.29 14.61
N ASP A 41 -3.21 4.86 15.80
CA ASP A 41 -4.21 5.90 16.05
C ASP A 41 -3.92 7.16 15.25
N GLY A 42 -2.65 7.55 15.17
CA GLY A 42 -2.20 8.66 14.31
C GLY A 42 -2.50 8.43 12.84
N LEU A 43 -2.26 7.22 12.33
CA LEU A 43 -2.60 6.85 10.95
C LEU A 43 -4.11 6.80 10.71
N ARG A 44 -4.89 6.27 11.67
CA ARG A 44 -6.37 6.30 11.59
C ARG A 44 -6.89 7.72 11.41
N SER A 45 -6.37 8.65 12.21
CA SER A 45 -6.73 10.06 12.11
C SER A 45 -6.26 10.71 10.82
N LEU A 46 -5.00 10.48 10.43
CA LEU A 46 -4.39 11.11 9.23
C LEU A 46 -5.09 10.70 7.93
N LEU A 47 -5.43 9.41 7.81
CA LEU A 47 -6.02 8.84 6.61
C LEU A 47 -7.54 8.73 6.69
N SER A 48 -8.17 9.21 7.76
CA SER A 48 -9.60 9.06 8.00
C SER A 48 -10.08 7.62 7.79
N VAL A 49 -9.32 6.67 8.37
CA VAL A 49 -9.57 5.23 8.18
C VAL A 49 -10.99 4.88 8.64
N PRO A 50 -11.81 4.24 7.79
CA PRO A 50 -13.18 3.89 8.13
C PRO A 50 -13.26 2.95 9.33
N GLU A 51 -14.42 2.95 10.01
CA GLU A 51 -14.70 1.98 11.06
C GLU A 51 -14.70 0.55 10.50
N GLY A 52 -14.20 -0.41 11.27
CA GLY A 52 -14.07 -1.80 10.85
C GLY A 52 -12.76 -2.13 10.14
N TYR A 53 -12.03 -1.11 9.65
CA TYR A 53 -10.73 -1.36 9.00
C TYR A 53 -9.62 -1.53 10.03
N GLU A 54 -8.69 -2.44 9.72
CA GLU A 54 -7.50 -2.67 10.53
C GLU A 54 -6.23 -2.12 9.87
N ILE A 55 -5.30 -1.62 10.71
CA ILE A 55 -3.96 -1.20 10.28
C ILE A 55 -2.97 -2.31 10.63
N VAL A 56 -2.33 -2.85 9.61
CA VAL A 56 -1.31 -3.89 9.72
C VAL A 56 0.07 -3.31 9.40
N LEU A 57 1.08 -3.76 10.11
CA LEU A 57 2.46 -3.34 9.96
C LEU A 57 3.33 -4.54 9.63
N GLY A 58 4.26 -4.35 8.70
CA GLY A 58 5.23 -5.39 8.39
C GLY A 58 6.62 -4.80 8.11
N ASN A 59 7.63 -5.64 8.24
CA ASN A 59 9.01 -5.26 7.98
C ASN A 59 9.27 -5.16 6.47
N GLY A 60 10.05 -4.17 6.07
CA GLY A 60 10.43 -3.95 4.68
C GLY A 60 9.83 -2.69 4.07
N GLY A 61 9.98 -2.50 2.77
CA GLY A 61 9.31 -1.46 2.00
C GLY A 61 7.94 -1.92 1.52
N ALA A 62 7.15 -1.04 0.88
CA ALA A 62 5.83 -1.37 0.36
C ALA A 62 5.83 -2.54 -0.65
N SER A 63 6.92 -2.77 -1.37
CA SER A 63 7.06 -3.93 -2.25
C SER A 63 7.03 -5.27 -1.53
N ALA A 64 7.37 -5.33 -0.23
CA ALA A 64 7.21 -6.56 0.55
C ALA A 64 5.72 -6.90 0.79
N PHE A 65 4.83 -5.92 0.69
CA PHE A 65 3.39 -6.19 0.71
C PHE A 65 2.91 -6.91 -0.56
N TRP A 66 3.59 -6.77 -1.69
CA TRP A 66 3.27 -7.51 -2.91
C TRP A 66 3.36 -9.02 -2.70
N ASP A 67 4.41 -9.47 -2.01
CA ASP A 67 4.55 -10.90 -1.65
C ASP A 67 3.40 -11.36 -0.75
N VAL A 68 3.04 -10.52 0.24
CA VAL A 68 1.91 -10.79 1.13
C VAL A 68 0.60 -10.85 0.34
N ALA A 69 0.38 -9.91 -0.57
CA ALA A 69 -0.82 -9.86 -1.41
C ALA A 69 -0.91 -11.11 -2.29
N CYS A 70 0.17 -11.48 -2.99
CA CYS A 70 0.21 -12.68 -3.82
C CYS A 70 -0.04 -13.96 -3.01
N ALA A 71 0.51 -14.05 -1.79
CA ALA A 71 0.42 -15.26 -0.98
C ALA A 71 -0.87 -15.39 -0.16
N CYS A 72 -1.54 -14.26 0.16
CA CYS A 72 -2.61 -14.23 1.17
C CYS A 72 -3.92 -13.60 0.70
N LEU A 73 -3.89 -12.83 -0.38
CA LEU A 73 -5.06 -12.08 -0.87
C LEU A 73 -5.48 -12.48 -2.29
N MET A 74 -4.63 -13.20 -3.02
CA MET A 74 -4.90 -13.68 -4.38
C MET A 74 -5.06 -15.20 -4.37
N ASP A 75 -6.21 -15.68 -4.78
CA ASP A 75 -6.49 -17.13 -4.84
C ASP A 75 -6.28 -17.69 -6.25
N SER A 76 -6.53 -16.90 -7.28
CA SER A 76 -6.50 -17.38 -8.67
C SER A 76 -5.79 -16.42 -9.61
N ARG A 77 -6.36 -15.26 -9.86
CA ARG A 77 -5.84 -14.31 -10.86
C ARG A 77 -6.09 -12.87 -10.45
N ALA A 78 -5.10 -12.03 -10.63
CA ALA A 78 -5.27 -10.59 -10.46
C ALA A 78 -5.34 -9.84 -11.80
N ALA A 79 -6.05 -8.69 -11.80
CA ALA A 79 -6.04 -7.71 -12.86
C ALA A 79 -5.36 -6.43 -12.36
N PHE A 80 -4.39 -5.93 -13.11
CA PHE A 80 -3.56 -4.78 -12.73
C PHE A 80 -3.80 -3.60 -13.65
N GLY A 81 -3.93 -2.40 -13.05
CA GLY A 81 -3.77 -1.13 -13.77
C GLY A 81 -2.30 -0.71 -13.73
N SER A 82 -1.70 -0.50 -14.90
CA SER A 82 -0.29 -0.14 -15.06
C SER A 82 -0.14 1.07 -15.97
N TRP A 83 0.42 2.15 -15.42
CA TRP A 83 0.81 3.35 -16.18
C TRP A 83 2.21 3.83 -15.82
N GLY A 84 3.04 2.86 -15.38
CA GLY A 84 4.45 3.07 -15.10
C GLY A 84 5.10 1.88 -14.40
N ALA A 85 6.29 2.13 -13.83
CA ALA A 85 7.18 1.07 -13.38
C ALA A 85 6.65 0.29 -12.16
N PHE A 86 5.87 0.91 -11.26
CA PHE A 86 5.45 0.24 -10.02
C PHE A 86 4.23 -0.64 -10.24
N GLY A 87 3.25 -0.19 -11.04
CA GLY A 87 2.15 -1.05 -11.48
C GLY A 87 2.66 -2.29 -12.22
N ALA A 88 3.57 -2.10 -13.18
CA ALA A 88 4.18 -3.21 -13.92
C ALA A 88 4.97 -4.18 -13.03
N LYS A 89 5.72 -3.67 -12.04
CA LYS A 89 6.46 -4.54 -11.11
C LYS A 89 5.56 -5.38 -10.23
N PHE A 90 4.45 -4.84 -9.75
CA PHE A 90 3.52 -5.63 -8.94
C PHE A 90 2.86 -6.73 -9.79
N ALA A 91 2.45 -6.42 -11.02
CA ALA A 91 1.95 -7.43 -11.94
C ALA A 91 2.98 -8.55 -12.21
N LEU A 92 4.25 -8.19 -12.36
CA LEU A 92 5.35 -9.15 -12.54
C LEU A 92 5.56 -10.05 -11.32
N GLU A 93 5.40 -9.54 -10.09
CA GLU A 93 5.46 -10.38 -8.89
C GLU A 93 4.29 -11.39 -8.84
N ALA A 94 3.09 -10.98 -9.22
CA ALA A 94 1.95 -11.90 -9.35
C ALA A 94 2.18 -12.95 -10.45
N GLU A 95 2.77 -12.58 -11.59
CA GLU A 95 3.12 -13.52 -12.67
C GLU A 95 4.14 -14.58 -12.22
N ARG A 96 5.04 -14.21 -11.32
CA ARG A 96 6.06 -15.12 -10.77
C ARG A 96 5.54 -16.03 -9.66
N ALA A 97 4.39 -15.74 -9.09
CA ALA A 97 3.80 -16.54 -8.04
C ALA A 97 3.29 -17.88 -8.61
N PRO A 98 3.86 -19.04 -8.21
CA PRO A 98 3.63 -20.32 -8.90
C PRO A 98 2.23 -20.89 -8.74
N HIS A 99 1.44 -20.33 -7.82
CA HIS A 99 0.07 -20.75 -7.54
C HIS A 99 -0.98 -19.89 -8.23
N LEU A 100 -0.57 -18.75 -8.84
CA LEU A 100 -1.46 -17.84 -9.52
C LEU A 100 -1.49 -18.10 -11.04
N CYS A 101 -2.61 -17.81 -11.66
CA CYS A 101 -2.72 -17.70 -13.10
C CYS A 101 -2.04 -16.43 -13.61
N THR A 102 -1.62 -16.41 -14.87
CA THR A 102 -1.08 -15.21 -15.51
C THR A 102 -2.00 -14.01 -15.31
N PRO A 103 -1.49 -12.90 -14.76
CA PRO A 103 -2.31 -11.73 -14.49
C PRO A 103 -2.81 -11.06 -15.77
N LEU A 104 -3.92 -10.35 -15.66
CA LEU A 104 -4.38 -9.42 -16.69
C LEU A 104 -3.82 -8.05 -16.41
N ILE A 105 -3.36 -7.35 -17.43
CA ILE A 105 -2.73 -6.04 -17.27
C ILE A 105 -3.39 -5.06 -18.24
N ASP A 106 -4.02 -4.02 -17.67
CA ASP A 106 -4.48 -2.87 -18.43
C ASP A 106 -3.39 -1.80 -18.38
N GLU A 107 -2.80 -1.50 -19.53
CA GLU A 107 -1.70 -0.55 -19.62
C GLU A 107 -2.17 0.78 -20.18
N ALA A 108 -1.59 1.88 -19.69
CA ALA A 108 -1.68 3.19 -20.28
C ALA A 108 -0.28 3.76 -20.56
N GLU A 109 -0.19 4.62 -21.57
CA GLU A 109 1.04 5.32 -21.89
C GLU A 109 1.49 6.24 -20.74
N ALA A 110 2.79 6.52 -20.66
CA ALA A 110 3.34 7.44 -19.68
C ALA A 110 2.64 8.82 -19.74
N GLY A 111 2.18 9.30 -18.58
CA GLY A 111 1.42 10.55 -18.48
C GLY A 111 -0.10 10.37 -18.59
N SER A 112 -0.56 9.16 -18.86
CA SER A 112 -1.99 8.78 -18.89
C SER A 112 -2.27 7.74 -17.80
N LEU A 113 -3.53 7.49 -17.50
CA LEU A 113 -3.97 6.43 -16.59
C LEU A 113 -5.03 5.55 -17.26
N VAL A 114 -5.17 4.33 -16.78
CA VAL A 114 -6.27 3.43 -17.11
C VAL A 114 -7.13 3.19 -15.88
N THR A 115 -8.44 3.12 -16.07
CA THR A 115 -9.38 2.75 -15.01
C THR A 115 -9.75 1.27 -15.17
N LEU A 116 -9.47 0.47 -14.15
CA LEU A 116 -9.87 -0.92 -14.13
C LEU A 116 -11.40 -1.06 -14.08
N THR A 117 -11.89 -1.98 -14.88
CA THR A 117 -13.30 -2.37 -14.90
C THR A 117 -13.47 -3.85 -14.55
N PRO A 118 -14.64 -4.26 -14.04
CA PRO A 118 -14.91 -5.67 -13.78
C PRO A 118 -14.63 -6.54 -15.00
N ARG A 119 -14.02 -7.70 -14.78
CA ARG A 119 -13.80 -8.73 -15.80
C ARG A 119 -14.95 -9.72 -15.84
N ASP A 120 -15.06 -10.44 -16.95
CA ASP A 120 -16.01 -11.55 -17.03
C ASP A 120 -15.68 -12.61 -15.97
N ALA A 121 -16.71 -13.18 -15.37
CA ALA A 121 -16.53 -14.20 -14.32
C ALA A 121 -15.69 -15.41 -14.80
N ALA A 122 -15.73 -15.73 -16.09
CA ALA A 122 -14.94 -16.79 -16.70
C ALA A 122 -13.42 -16.52 -16.69
N GLU A 123 -12.99 -15.27 -16.53
CA GLU A 123 -11.58 -14.91 -16.43
C GLU A 123 -10.99 -15.22 -15.05
N GLY A 124 -11.84 -15.44 -14.04
CA GLY A 124 -11.45 -15.87 -12.69
C GLY A 124 -10.63 -14.82 -11.92
N VAL A 125 -10.90 -13.54 -12.16
CA VAL A 125 -10.22 -12.44 -11.45
C VAL A 125 -10.81 -12.27 -10.07
N ASP A 126 -9.98 -12.45 -9.06
CA ASP A 126 -10.34 -12.29 -7.64
C ASP A 126 -9.69 -11.07 -6.97
N VAL A 127 -8.72 -10.43 -7.64
CA VAL A 127 -8.08 -9.21 -7.17
C VAL A 127 -7.91 -8.20 -8.30
N TYR A 128 -8.22 -6.94 -8.00
CA TYR A 128 -7.89 -5.77 -8.83
C TYR A 128 -6.89 -4.90 -8.09
N ALA A 129 -5.77 -4.55 -8.73
CA ALA A 129 -4.72 -3.76 -8.09
C ALA A 129 -4.24 -2.62 -8.99
N TYR A 130 -4.04 -1.43 -8.40
CA TYR A 130 -3.54 -0.27 -9.13
C TYR A 130 -2.86 0.75 -8.20
N PRO A 131 -1.96 1.61 -8.70
CA PRO A 131 -1.36 2.68 -7.91
C PRO A 131 -2.30 3.89 -7.78
N HIS A 132 -2.43 4.44 -6.55
CA HIS A 132 -3.03 5.76 -6.31
C HIS A 132 -2.15 6.87 -6.90
N ASN A 133 -0.83 6.70 -6.87
CA ASN A 133 0.11 7.54 -7.59
C ASN A 133 1.25 6.68 -8.14
N GLU A 134 1.40 6.66 -9.45
CA GLU A 134 2.53 6.01 -10.09
C GLU A 134 3.76 6.91 -10.00
N THR A 135 4.70 6.54 -9.17
CA THR A 135 5.86 7.36 -8.85
C THR A 135 6.75 7.64 -10.06
N SER A 136 6.87 6.68 -10.97
CA SER A 136 7.77 6.77 -12.13
C SER A 136 7.31 7.74 -13.20
N THR A 137 6.00 7.98 -13.28
CA THR A 137 5.39 8.89 -14.26
C THR A 137 4.74 10.13 -13.61
N GLY A 138 4.52 10.11 -12.30
CA GLY A 138 3.88 11.19 -11.56
C GLY A 138 2.36 11.26 -11.76
N VAL A 139 1.75 10.23 -12.33
CA VAL A 139 0.31 10.21 -12.61
C VAL A 139 -0.45 9.66 -11.40
N ALA A 140 -1.34 10.47 -10.84
CA ALA A 140 -2.24 10.06 -9.77
C ALA A 140 -3.59 9.62 -10.34
N SER A 141 -4.16 8.60 -9.72
CA SER A 141 -5.50 8.06 -9.98
C SER A 141 -6.42 8.43 -8.81
N PRO A 142 -7.72 8.61 -9.01
CA PRO A 142 -8.68 8.50 -7.90
C PRO A 142 -8.57 7.13 -7.23
N VAL A 143 -8.90 7.08 -5.94
CA VAL A 143 -9.09 5.79 -5.24
C VAL A 143 -10.55 5.38 -5.42
N TYR A 144 -10.76 4.17 -5.90
CA TYR A 144 -12.09 3.62 -6.19
C TYR A 144 -12.10 2.10 -6.01
N ARG A 145 -13.26 1.56 -5.63
CA ARG A 145 -13.51 0.12 -5.70
C ARG A 145 -13.82 -0.30 -7.12
N VAL A 146 -13.26 -1.41 -7.57
CA VAL A 146 -13.75 -2.09 -8.78
C VAL A 146 -15.00 -2.89 -8.37
N ASP A 147 -16.13 -2.61 -8.99
CA ASP A 147 -17.42 -3.25 -8.65
C ASP A 147 -17.51 -4.66 -9.26
N ALA A 148 -16.70 -5.57 -8.72
CA ALA A 148 -16.64 -6.98 -9.08
C ALA A 148 -17.01 -7.83 -7.87
N PRO A 149 -18.17 -8.50 -7.85
CA PRO A 149 -18.62 -9.27 -6.70
C PRO A 149 -17.62 -10.36 -6.29
N GLY A 150 -17.23 -10.37 -5.04
CA GLY A 150 -16.30 -11.34 -4.47
C GLY A 150 -14.83 -11.06 -4.72
N ALA A 151 -14.50 -10.07 -5.55
CA ALA A 151 -13.10 -9.67 -5.77
C ALA A 151 -12.66 -8.54 -4.82
N LEU A 152 -11.36 -8.52 -4.51
CA LEU A 152 -10.73 -7.49 -3.69
C LEU A 152 -10.18 -6.35 -4.56
N THR A 153 -10.16 -5.14 -4.00
CA THR A 153 -9.49 -3.99 -4.61
C THR A 153 -8.32 -3.55 -3.74
N LEU A 154 -7.11 -3.63 -4.29
CA LEU A 154 -5.84 -3.29 -3.63
C LEU A 154 -5.25 -2.01 -4.26
N VAL A 155 -4.90 -1.05 -3.43
CA VAL A 155 -4.41 0.26 -3.90
C VAL A 155 -3.04 0.57 -3.32
N ASP A 156 -2.08 0.82 -4.21
CA ASP A 156 -0.73 1.27 -3.83
C ASP A 156 -0.71 2.78 -3.57
N GLY A 157 -0.70 3.16 -2.30
CA GLY A 157 -0.57 4.53 -1.85
C GLY A 157 0.87 4.97 -1.55
N THR A 158 1.89 4.20 -1.91
CA THR A 158 3.27 4.35 -1.41
C THR A 158 3.81 5.77 -1.52
N SER A 159 3.66 6.44 -2.64
CA SER A 159 4.24 7.76 -2.86
C SER A 159 3.32 8.94 -2.53
N ILE A 160 2.06 8.68 -2.17
CA ILE A 160 1.04 9.72 -1.98
C ILE A 160 0.37 9.68 -0.59
N ALA A 161 0.41 8.53 0.11
CA ALA A 161 -0.21 8.38 1.42
C ALA A 161 0.31 9.43 2.42
N GLY A 162 -0.60 10.22 2.98
CA GLY A 162 -0.29 11.35 3.86
C GLY A 162 0.10 12.65 3.15
N ALA A 163 0.24 12.66 1.81
CA ALA A 163 0.49 13.87 1.03
C ALA A 163 -0.80 14.44 0.40
N ALA A 164 -1.79 13.60 0.15
CA ALA A 164 -3.10 14.00 -0.36
C ALA A 164 -4.21 13.35 0.46
N PRO A 165 -5.39 13.97 0.53
CA PRO A 165 -6.58 13.31 1.08
C PRO A 165 -6.92 12.05 0.29
N VAL A 166 -7.44 11.04 0.98
CA VAL A 166 -7.88 9.79 0.37
C VAL A 166 -9.18 9.33 1.02
N ASP A 167 -10.10 8.84 0.22
CA ASP A 167 -11.26 8.09 0.71
C ASP A 167 -10.95 6.60 0.56
N LEU A 168 -10.89 5.90 1.68
CA LEU A 168 -10.61 4.47 1.73
C LEU A 168 -11.90 3.62 1.77
N THR A 169 -13.06 4.26 1.72
CA THR A 169 -14.34 3.55 1.75
C THR A 169 -14.46 2.62 0.54
N GLY A 170 -14.65 1.35 0.81
CA GLY A 170 -14.89 0.34 -0.21
C GLY A 170 -13.65 -0.31 -0.82
N VAL A 171 -12.41 0.18 -0.59
CA VAL A 171 -11.22 -0.58 -1.00
C VAL A 171 -10.82 -1.57 0.09
N ASP A 172 -10.31 -2.73 -0.32
CA ASP A 172 -10.05 -3.81 0.62
C ASP A 172 -8.63 -3.73 1.21
N ALA A 173 -7.68 -3.16 0.45
CA ALA A 173 -6.36 -2.86 0.96
C ALA A 173 -5.81 -1.55 0.38
N TYR A 174 -5.30 -0.69 1.25
CA TYR A 174 -4.51 0.49 0.88
C TYR A 174 -3.16 0.39 1.58
N TYR A 175 -2.08 0.22 0.82
CA TYR A 175 -0.77 -0.03 1.40
C TYR A 175 0.27 1.01 0.97
N PHE A 176 1.25 1.23 1.82
CA PHE A 176 2.31 2.22 1.61
C PHE A 176 3.52 1.97 2.52
N SER A 177 4.55 2.77 2.34
CA SER A 177 5.73 2.78 3.21
C SER A 177 6.06 4.19 3.70
N LEU A 178 6.78 4.28 4.82
CA LEU A 178 6.87 5.50 5.63
C LEU A 178 7.91 6.51 5.15
N GLN A 179 8.87 6.10 4.30
CA GLN A 179 9.98 6.95 3.86
C GLN A 179 9.61 7.96 2.77
N LYS A 180 8.35 8.02 2.37
CA LYS A 180 7.81 8.97 1.40
C LYS A 180 7.24 10.20 2.11
N ALA A 181 5.99 10.54 1.92
CA ALA A 181 5.39 11.76 2.48
C ALA A 181 5.45 11.85 4.01
N LEU A 182 5.40 10.72 4.71
CA LEU A 182 5.50 10.69 6.17
C LEU A 182 6.89 11.03 6.72
N GLY A 183 7.92 11.02 5.85
CA GLY A 183 9.26 11.50 6.19
C GLY A 183 9.98 10.69 7.27
N SER A 184 9.62 9.44 7.45
CA SER A 184 10.35 8.50 8.30
C SER A 184 11.54 7.89 7.55
N ASP A 185 12.39 7.16 8.24
CA ASP A 185 13.32 6.24 7.60
C ASP A 185 12.55 5.02 7.07
N GLY A 186 13.16 4.24 6.18
CA GLY A 186 12.56 3.02 5.64
C GLY A 186 12.49 1.89 6.67
N GLY A 187 11.97 0.74 6.25
CA GLY A 187 12.00 -0.50 7.05
C GLY A 187 10.64 -0.99 7.54
N LEU A 188 9.58 -0.21 7.36
CA LEU A 188 8.21 -0.63 7.62
C LEU A 188 7.32 -0.33 6.41
N TRP A 189 6.45 -1.29 6.09
CA TRP A 189 5.26 -1.06 5.31
C TRP A 189 4.01 -1.07 6.20
N VAL A 190 2.99 -0.41 5.73
CA VAL A 190 1.68 -0.30 6.37
C VAL A 190 0.63 -0.74 5.36
N ALA A 191 -0.36 -1.49 5.82
CA ALA A 191 -1.59 -1.73 5.06
C ALA A 191 -2.81 -1.40 5.93
N VAL A 192 -3.77 -0.72 5.34
CA VAL A 192 -5.11 -0.50 5.87
C VAL A 192 -6.01 -1.51 5.18
N LEU A 193 -6.59 -2.43 5.92
CA LEU A 193 -7.38 -3.57 5.43
C LEU A 193 -8.82 -3.48 5.92
N SER A 194 -9.80 -3.74 5.04
CA SER A 194 -11.24 -3.78 5.37
C SER A 194 -11.64 -5.03 6.14
#